data_28b491764df0d1b481d8339483774090
#
_entry.id   28b491764df0d1b481d8339483774090
#
_cell.length_a   1.000
_cell.length_b   1.000
_cell.length_c   1.000
_cell.angle_alpha   90.00
_cell.angle_beta   90.00
_cell.angle_gamma   90.00
#
_symmetry.space_group_name_H-M   'P 1'
#
loop_
_entity.id
_entity.type
_entity.pdbx_description
1 polymer ?
#
loop_
_entity_poly.entity_id
_entity_poly.type
_entity_poly.pdbx_seq_one_letter_code
_entity_poly.pdbx_strand_id
1 'polypeptide(L)'
;YKTLAEHGDLDFVLHLGDYLYEYGIGEYGDVPDRDPVPHHDMVTLEDYRQRHAQYKEDADLQAVHQQYPMIVIWDDHETANDSYQDGAENHQPLTEGDWSTRKNIARRVYFEWMPIREQNEGDYDIIHRRFHFGDLIDLNMLDTRLEGRDEPLSLPVDPERNDPDRRLISDTQMEWLLDGLSASQARWRFIGQQVMFAQLNIAEIPSLNEHAPQLRGNLSAINMDQWDGYAADLALIHI
;
A
#
# COMPACT_ATOMS: atom_id res chain seq x y z
N TYR A 1 17.29 3.73 -6.24
CA TYR A 1 17.02 5.00 -6.95
C TYR A 1 18.14 5.37 -7.94
N LYS A 2 19.41 5.10 -7.62
CA LYS A 2 20.54 5.41 -8.52
C LYS A 2 20.32 4.94 -9.97
N THR A 3 19.95 3.68 -10.16
CA THR A 3 19.66 3.12 -11.49
C THR A 3 18.55 3.87 -12.23
N LEU A 4 17.51 4.30 -11.53
CA LEU A 4 16.43 5.12 -12.12
C LEU A 4 16.95 6.50 -12.53
N ALA A 5 17.71 7.16 -11.67
CA ALA A 5 18.29 8.47 -11.97
C ALA A 5 19.25 8.44 -13.19
N GLU A 6 19.98 7.33 -13.35
CA GLU A 6 20.93 7.14 -14.45
C GLU A 6 20.27 6.66 -15.77
N HIS A 7 19.00 6.22 -15.75
CA HIS A 7 18.33 5.66 -16.92
C HIS A 7 18.13 6.67 -18.06
N GLY A 8 17.76 7.89 -17.73
CA GLY A 8 17.74 9.05 -18.64
C GLY A 8 16.58 9.13 -19.64
N ASP A 9 15.65 8.15 -19.67
CA ASP A 9 14.54 8.10 -20.65
C ASP A 9 13.29 7.48 -20.00
N LEU A 10 12.74 8.17 -18.99
CA LEU A 10 11.49 7.79 -18.33
C LEU A 10 10.51 8.95 -18.43
N ASP A 11 9.24 8.65 -18.75
CA ASP A 11 8.16 9.64 -18.74
C ASP A 11 7.73 10.00 -17.30
N PHE A 12 7.69 9.01 -16.40
CA PHE A 12 7.38 9.17 -14.99
C PHE A 12 7.83 7.93 -14.20
N VAL A 13 7.84 8.04 -12.88
CA VAL A 13 8.06 6.92 -11.96
C VAL A 13 6.75 6.63 -11.22
N LEU A 14 6.30 5.37 -11.26
CA LEU A 14 5.18 4.88 -10.47
C LEU A 14 5.73 4.23 -9.19
N HIS A 15 5.33 4.75 -8.03
CA HIS A 15 5.73 4.23 -6.72
C HIS A 15 4.51 3.73 -5.97
N LEU A 16 4.50 2.46 -5.65
CA LEU A 16 3.33 1.75 -5.12
C LEU A 16 3.34 1.58 -3.59
N GLY A 17 4.01 2.44 -2.87
CA GLY A 17 4.10 2.41 -1.41
C GLY A 17 5.43 1.89 -0.89
N ASP A 18 5.55 1.76 0.43
CA ASP A 18 6.79 1.46 1.14
C ASP A 18 7.94 2.43 0.78
N TYR A 19 7.58 3.69 0.65
CA TYR A 19 8.55 4.74 0.40
C TYR A 19 9.46 4.95 1.61
N LEU A 20 8.93 4.73 2.80
CA LEU A 20 9.64 4.76 4.07
C LEU A 20 9.05 3.72 5.03
N TYR A 21 9.78 3.39 6.09
CA TYR A 21 9.40 2.41 7.11
C TYR A 21 9.34 3.07 8.48
N GLU A 22 8.33 2.76 9.29
CA GLU A 22 8.05 3.41 10.57
C GLU A 22 8.94 2.95 11.71
N TYR A 23 9.58 1.81 11.61
CA TYR A 23 10.30 1.15 12.69
C TYR A 23 11.45 1.95 13.30
N GLY A 24 11.70 1.71 14.58
CA GLY A 24 12.86 2.18 15.32
C GLY A 24 14.14 1.40 15.01
N ILE A 25 15.23 1.74 15.71
CA ILE A 25 16.52 1.04 15.56
C ILE A 25 16.40 -0.42 16.00
N GLY A 26 16.92 -1.32 15.17
CA GLY A 26 17.04 -2.75 15.46
C GLY A 26 15.75 -3.56 15.31
N GLU A 27 14.65 -2.94 14.84
CA GLU A 27 13.38 -3.64 14.67
C GLU A 27 13.20 -4.19 13.25
N TYR A 28 13.59 -3.44 12.24
CA TYR A 28 13.50 -3.87 10.84
C TYR A 28 14.82 -3.69 10.10
N GLY A 29 15.63 -4.73 10.14
CA GLY A 29 16.94 -4.73 9.51
C GLY A 29 17.98 -3.90 10.29
N ASP A 30 19.23 -4.16 9.99
CA ASP A 30 20.38 -3.43 10.54
C ASP A 30 21.31 -3.12 9.37
N VAL A 31 21.18 -1.92 8.83
CA VAL A 31 22.01 -1.44 7.72
C VAL A 31 22.99 -0.43 8.26
N PRO A 32 24.31 -0.74 8.25
CA PRO A 32 25.33 0.19 8.72
C PRO A 32 25.17 1.59 8.14
N ASP A 33 25.29 2.60 8.98
CA ASP A 33 25.20 4.02 8.62
C ASP A 33 23.81 4.46 8.11
N ARG A 34 22.76 3.67 8.38
CA ARG A 34 21.36 3.97 8.01
C ARG A 34 20.39 3.85 9.20
N ASP A 35 20.83 4.24 10.38
CA ASP A 35 19.94 4.28 11.55
C ASP A 35 18.73 5.18 11.28
N PRO A 36 17.51 4.72 11.56
CA PRO A 36 16.31 5.53 11.34
C PRO A 36 16.24 6.72 12.31
N VAL A 37 15.73 7.84 11.84
CA VAL A 37 15.43 9.02 12.65
C VAL A 37 13.93 9.30 12.56
N PRO A 38 13.19 9.32 13.68
CA PRO A 38 13.65 9.06 15.06
C PRO A 38 14.11 7.62 15.25
N HIS A 39 14.79 7.35 16.35
CA HIS A 39 15.32 6.01 16.69
C HIS A 39 14.25 5.07 17.29
N HIS A 40 13.02 5.49 17.37
CA HIS A 40 11.83 4.76 17.80
C HIS A 40 10.79 4.79 16.67
N ASP A 41 9.72 4.05 16.82
CA ASP A 41 8.61 4.01 15.86
C ASP A 41 7.99 5.40 15.68
N MET A 42 7.57 5.66 14.44
CA MET A 42 6.86 6.90 14.13
C MET A 42 5.45 6.87 14.71
N VAL A 43 5.15 7.79 15.61
CA VAL A 43 3.82 7.93 16.23
C VAL A 43 3.32 9.38 16.17
N THR A 44 4.22 10.34 16.38
CA THR A 44 3.86 11.76 16.43
C THR A 44 4.04 12.46 15.08
N LEU A 45 3.42 13.63 14.94
CA LEU A 45 3.58 14.48 13.75
C LEU A 45 5.05 14.76 13.44
N GLU A 46 5.85 14.99 14.48
CA GLU A 46 7.28 15.29 14.34
C GLU A 46 8.05 14.06 13.87
N ASP A 47 7.73 12.85 14.38
CA ASP A 47 8.39 11.60 13.99
C ASP A 47 8.21 11.34 12.49
N TYR A 48 6.99 11.42 12.00
CA TYR A 48 6.70 11.23 10.57
C TYR A 48 7.44 12.26 9.70
N ARG A 49 7.48 13.53 10.11
CA ARG A 49 8.21 14.58 9.38
C ARG A 49 9.71 14.34 9.38
N GLN A 50 10.29 13.93 10.52
CA GLN A 50 11.72 13.62 10.61
C GLN A 50 12.09 12.44 9.71
N ARG A 51 11.28 11.37 9.69
CA ARG A 51 11.54 10.21 8.83
C ARG A 51 11.45 10.57 7.35
N HIS A 52 10.42 11.31 6.94
CA HIS A 52 10.34 11.82 5.57
C HIS A 52 11.53 12.70 5.19
N ALA A 53 11.96 13.60 6.09
CA ALA A 53 13.13 14.44 5.88
C ALA A 53 14.40 13.59 5.67
N GLN A 54 14.62 12.60 6.54
CA GLN A 54 15.76 11.69 6.45
C GLN A 54 15.79 10.95 5.09
N TYR A 55 14.67 10.37 4.67
CA TYR A 55 14.62 9.68 3.37
C TYR A 55 14.90 10.62 2.19
N LYS A 56 14.44 11.88 2.28
CA LYS A 56 14.70 12.92 1.27
C LYS A 56 16.15 13.42 1.24
N GLU A 57 17.01 13.04 2.21
CA GLU A 57 18.46 13.34 2.16
C GLU A 57 19.23 12.43 1.22
N ASP A 58 18.66 11.28 0.79
CA ASP A 58 19.30 10.39 -0.17
C ASP A 58 19.47 11.08 -1.52
N ALA A 59 20.71 11.24 -1.95
CA ALA A 59 21.06 11.98 -3.17
C ALA A 59 20.51 11.34 -4.45
N ASP A 60 20.44 10.01 -4.50
CA ASP A 60 19.91 9.28 -5.65
C ASP A 60 18.38 9.43 -5.73
N LEU A 61 17.69 9.44 -4.58
CA LEU A 61 16.26 9.73 -4.52
C LEU A 61 15.95 11.16 -4.92
N GLN A 62 16.76 12.13 -4.46
CA GLN A 62 16.62 13.52 -4.89
C GLN A 62 16.78 13.66 -6.40
N ALA A 63 17.76 12.97 -6.98
CA ALA A 63 17.97 12.99 -8.42
C ALA A 63 16.78 12.44 -9.22
N VAL A 64 16.12 11.39 -8.72
CA VAL A 64 14.89 10.84 -9.33
C VAL A 64 13.76 11.87 -9.27
N HIS A 65 13.51 12.46 -8.08
CA HIS A 65 12.48 13.48 -7.93
C HIS A 65 12.70 14.75 -8.76
N GLN A 66 13.97 15.09 -9.02
CA GLN A 66 14.33 16.23 -9.89
C GLN A 66 14.06 15.96 -11.37
N GLN A 67 14.29 14.72 -11.81
CA GLN A 67 14.29 14.38 -13.23
C GLN A 67 12.94 13.91 -13.73
N TYR A 68 12.14 13.24 -12.86
CA TYR A 68 10.93 12.57 -13.29
C TYR A 68 9.72 12.94 -12.42
N PRO A 69 8.55 13.17 -13.01
CA PRO A 69 7.31 13.18 -12.26
C PRO A 69 7.13 11.86 -11.53
N MET A 70 6.69 11.92 -10.27
CA MET A 70 6.35 10.73 -9.51
C MET A 70 4.85 10.63 -9.28
N ILE A 71 4.29 9.48 -9.65
CA ILE A 71 2.92 9.09 -9.28
C ILE A 71 3.06 8.12 -8.12
N VAL A 72 2.64 8.53 -6.94
CA VAL A 72 2.89 7.81 -5.69
C VAL A 72 1.58 7.45 -5.02
N ILE A 73 1.60 6.39 -4.25
CA ILE A 73 0.55 5.98 -3.31
C ILE A 73 1.25 5.43 -2.06
N TRP A 74 0.63 5.53 -0.88
CA TRP A 74 1.15 4.84 0.30
C TRP A 74 0.86 3.35 0.26
N ASP A 75 1.64 2.54 0.96
CA ASP A 75 1.28 1.23 1.48
C ASP A 75 1.09 1.35 3.01
N ASP A 76 1.37 0.34 3.77
CA ASP A 76 1.19 0.34 5.22
C ASP A 76 2.31 1.08 5.96
N HIS A 77 3.57 0.89 5.59
CA HIS A 77 4.72 1.45 6.30
C HIS A 77 4.80 2.98 6.31
N GLU A 78 4.13 3.66 5.39
CA GLU A 78 3.96 5.10 5.50
C GLU A 78 3.09 5.50 6.71
N THR A 79 2.39 4.53 7.33
CA THR A 79 1.64 4.69 8.58
C THR A 79 2.16 3.75 9.66
N ALA A 80 1.92 2.45 9.54
CA ALA A 80 2.42 1.38 10.39
C ALA A 80 2.13 0.01 9.75
N ASN A 81 3.00 -0.98 9.99
CA ASN A 81 2.89 -2.33 9.44
C ASN A 81 1.49 -2.91 9.53
N ASP A 82 1.04 -3.54 8.44
CA ASP A 82 -0.28 -4.15 8.27
C ASP A 82 -1.44 -3.22 8.67
N SER A 83 -1.33 -1.93 8.29
CA SER A 83 -2.38 -0.95 8.57
C SER A 83 -3.67 -1.25 7.81
N TYR A 84 -4.79 -0.97 8.48
CA TYR A 84 -6.15 -1.04 7.97
C TYR A 84 -6.98 0.15 8.49
N GLN A 85 -8.26 0.22 8.15
CA GLN A 85 -9.09 1.39 8.49
C GLN A 85 -9.04 1.74 9.98
N ASP A 86 -9.15 0.76 10.86
CA ASP A 86 -9.36 0.97 12.30
C ASP A 86 -8.17 0.54 13.18
N GLY A 87 -7.03 0.18 12.56
CA GLY A 87 -5.85 -0.25 13.30
C GLY A 87 -4.65 -0.60 12.42
N ALA A 88 -3.64 -1.15 13.04
CA ALA A 88 -2.46 -1.74 12.41
C ALA A 88 -1.85 -2.81 13.32
N GLU A 89 -1.13 -3.78 12.74
CA GLU A 89 -0.37 -4.74 13.52
C GLU A 89 0.66 -4.02 14.40
N ASN A 90 1.40 -3.08 13.82
CA ASN A 90 2.36 -2.26 14.54
C ASN A 90 1.74 -0.97 15.11
N HIS A 91 0.67 -1.15 15.92
CA HIS A 91 0.08 -0.06 16.70
C HIS A 91 -0.45 -0.54 18.05
N GLN A 92 0.09 0.03 19.14
CA GLN A 92 -0.24 -0.30 20.52
C GLN A 92 -0.97 0.88 21.19
N PRO A 93 -2.32 0.90 21.22
CA PRO A 93 -3.10 2.05 21.72
C PRO A 93 -2.77 2.49 23.15
N LEU A 94 -2.30 1.57 24.01
CA LEU A 94 -1.96 1.90 25.41
C LEU A 94 -0.70 2.76 25.55
N THR A 95 0.23 2.69 24.61
CA THR A 95 1.51 3.41 24.63
C THR A 95 1.63 4.46 23.56
N GLU A 96 0.93 4.30 22.44
CA GLU A 96 1.05 5.13 21.24
C GLU A 96 -0.18 6.03 21.01
N GLY A 97 -1.23 5.83 21.83
CA GLY A 97 -2.44 6.64 21.78
C GLY A 97 -3.46 6.13 20.76
N ASP A 98 -4.36 7.00 20.36
CA ASP A 98 -5.47 6.65 19.49
C ASP A 98 -5.03 6.45 18.03
N TRP A 99 -5.47 5.34 17.43
CA TRP A 99 -5.14 5.00 16.04
C TRP A 99 -5.58 6.07 15.03
N SER A 100 -6.78 6.60 15.20
CA SER A 100 -7.28 7.62 14.26
C SER A 100 -6.40 8.88 14.26
N THR A 101 -5.83 9.22 15.39
CA THR A 101 -4.88 10.32 15.53
C THR A 101 -3.59 10.01 14.76
N ARG A 102 -2.97 8.83 14.98
CA ARG A 102 -1.75 8.40 14.27
C ARG A 102 -1.99 8.34 12.75
N LYS A 103 -3.07 7.71 12.32
CA LYS A 103 -3.46 7.60 10.91
C LYS A 103 -3.59 8.98 10.24
N ASN A 104 -4.29 9.91 10.88
CA ASN A 104 -4.49 11.24 10.33
C ASN A 104 -3.19 12.05 10.27
N ILE A 105 -2.30 11.88 11.24
CA ILE A 105 -0.95 12.45 11.23
C ILE A 105 -0.15 11.92 10.03
N ALA A 106 -0.10 10.60 9.86
CA ALA A 106 0.64 9.95 8.78
C ALA A 106 0.15 10.41 7.40
N ARG A 107 -1.18 10.39 7.17
CA ARG A 107 -1.81 10.89 5.94
C ARG A 107 -1.41 12.34 5.65
N ARG A 108 -1.57 13.23 6.64
CA ARG A 108 -1.18 14.64 6.50
C ARG A 108 0.27 14.80 6.11
N VAL A 109 1.20 14.12 6.81
CA VAL A 109 2.63 14.25 6.52
C VAL A 109 2.96 13.67 5.14
N TYR A 110 2.31 12.59 4.73
CA TYR A 110 2.49 12.05 3.40
C TYR A 110 2.14 13.09 2.32
N PHE A 111 1.02 13.81 2.45
CA PHE A 111 0.65 14.89 1.53
C PHE A 111 1.59 16.11 1.64
N GLU A 112 2.16 16.42 2.80
CA GLU A 112 3.15 17.49 2.97
C GLU A 112 4.46 17.21 2.20
N TRP A 113 4.87 15.92 2.09
CA TRP A 113 6.18 15.52 1.57
C TRP A 113 6.16 14.88 0.19
N MET A 114 5.02 14.39 -0.26
CA MET A 114 4.89 13.70 -1.54
C MET A 114 4.18 14.59 -2.58
N PRO A 115 4.49 14.43 -3.90
CA PRO A 115 3.95 15.30 -4.96
C PRO A 115 2.48 14.94 -5.29
N ILE A 116 1.60 15.06 -4.31
CA ILE A 116 0.18 14.76 -4.43
C ILE A 116 -0.62 16.06 -4.27
N ARG A 117 -1.65 16.23 -5.08
CA ARG A 117 -2.61 17.32 -4.94
C ARG A 117 -3.76 16.86 -4.07
N GLU A 118 -4.07 17.62 -3.02
CA GLU A 118 -5.30 17.46 -2.24
C GLU A 118 -6.52 17.60 -3.16
N GLN A 119 -7.52 16.75 -2.97
CA GLN A 119 -8.79 16.87 -3.70
C GLN A 119 -9.62 18.05 -3.17
N ASN A 120 -9.60 18.25 -1.87
CA ASN A 120 -10.13 19.43 -1.18
C ASN A 120 -9.08 19.92 -0.20
N GLU A 121 -9.02 21.24 0.05
CA GLU A 121 -8.04 21.86 0.96
C GLU A 121 -8.16 21.27 2.37
N GLY A 122 -7.06 20.69 2.86
CA GLY A 122 -6.98 20.06 4.19
C GLY A 122 -7.63 18.68 4.31
N ASP A 123 -8.08 18.10 3.21
CA ASP A 123 -8.65 16.76 3.16
C ASP A 123 -7.58 15.76 2.70
N TYR A 124 -7.13 14.91 3.63
CA TYR A 124 -6.12 13.88 3.40
C TYR A 124 -6.73 12.47 3.42
N ASP A 125 -8.05 12.35 3.47
CA ASP A 125 -8.73 11.05 3.62
C ASP A 125 -8.76 10.25 2.31
N ILE A 126 -8.77 10.94 1.18
CA ILE A 126 -8.87 10.31 -0.15
C ILE A 126 -7.58 10.53 -0.94
N ILE A 127 -6.88 9.43 -1.21
CA ILE A 127 -5.68 9.43 -2.05
C ILE A 127 -5.88 8.66 -3.36
N HIS A 128 -6.88 7.81 -3.47
CA HIS A 128 -7.17 7.10 -4.72
C HIS A 128 -7.51 8.10 -5.82
N ARG A 129 -6.95 7.91 -6.99
CA ARG A 129 -7.07 8.85 -8.11
C ARG A 129 -6.78 8.20 -9.46
N ARG A 130 -7.25 8.84 -10.53
CA ARG A 130 -7.06 8.36 -11.91
C ARG A 130 -6.24 9.33 -12.72
N PHE A 131 -5.39 8.77 -13.60
CA PHE A 131 -4.63 9.52 -14.58
C PHE A 131 -4.97 9.01 -15.98
N HIS A 132 -5.11 9.95 -16.93
CA HIS A 132 -5.37 9.67 -18.32
C HIS A 132 -4.16 10.09 -19.17
N PHE A 133 -3.58 9.15 -19.91
CA PHE A 133 -2.51 9.40 -20.83
C PHE A 133 -3.00 9.26 -22.27
N GLY A 134 -3.73 10.28 -22.73
CA GLY A 134 -4.39 10.27 -24.03
C GLY A 134 -5.43 9.13 -24.14
N ASP A 135 -5.42 8.46 -25.28
CA ASP A 135 -6.22 7.26 -25.55
C ASP A 135 -5.44 5.94 -25.27
N LEU A 136 -4.21 6.07 -24.75
CA LEU A 136 -3.33 4.93 -24.57
C LEU A 136 -3.55 4.26 -23.21
N ILE A 137 -3.53 5.02 -22.10
CA ILE A 137 -3.53 4.47 -20.75
C ILE A 137 -4.50 5.23 -19.84
N ASP A 138 -5.33 4.48 -19.13
CA ASP A 138 -6.01 4.91 -17.92
C ASP A 138 -5.35 4.19 -16.73
N LEU A 139 -4.73 4.95 -15.83
CA LEU A 139 -4.09 4.46 -14.61
C LEU A 139 -4.96 4.81 -13.40
N ASN A 140 -5.44 3.78 -12.70
CA ASN A 140 -6.24 3.90 -11.48
C ASN A 140 -5.37 3.55 -10.27
N MET A 141 -5.09 4.51 -9.40
CA MET A 141 -4.31 4.32 -8.17
C MET A 141 -5.26 4.07 -7.01
N LEU A 142 -5.08 2.94 -6.30
CA LEU A 142 -5.94 2.53 -5.19
C LEU A 142 -5.29 2.76 -3.83
N ASP A 143 -6.09 3.13 -2.85
CA ASP A 143 -5.75 3.00 -1.43
C ASP A 143 -6.22 1.62 -0.94
N THR A 144 -5.29 0.70 -0.76
CA THR A 144 -5.57 -0.66 -0.26
C THR A 144 -5.31 -0.79 1.24
N ARG A 145 -5.18 0.32 1.96
CA ARG A 145 -4.82 0.32 3.39
C ARG A 145 -5.79 1.09 4.27
N LEU A 146 -5.95 2.37 4.05
CA LEU A 146 -6.57 3.25 5.03
C LEU A 146 -8.02 3.62 4.72
N GLU A 147 -8.49 3.37 3.48
CA GLU A 147 -9.84 3.66 3.05
C GLU A 147 -10.70 2.40 2.95
N GLY A 148 -11.37 2.04 4.05
CA GLY A 148 -12.38 0.98 4.07
C GLY A 148 -11.85 -0.45 4.24
N ARG A 149 -10.54 -0.63 4.43
CA ARG A 149 -9.95 -1.94 4.62
C ARG A 149 -10.31 -2.54 5.98
N ASP A 150 -10.84 -3.76 5.99
CA ASP A 150 -11.02 -4.56 7.19
C ASP A 150 -9.69 -5.13 7.70
N GLU A 151 -9.63 -5.42 9.00
CA GLU A 151 -8.45 -6.04 9.63
C GLU A 151 -8.04 -7.33 8.90
N PRO A 152 -6.75 -7.49 8.54
CA PRO A 152 -6.25 -8.73 7.94
C PRO A 152 -6.51 -9.95 8.82
N LEU A 153 -6.94 -11.06 8.22
CA LEU A 153 -7.12 -12.31 8.95
C LEU A 153 -5.78 -12.94 9.30
N SER A 154 -5.71 -13.59 10.46
CA SER A 154 -4.46 -14.23 10.91
C SER A 154 -4.14 -15.54 10.19
N LEU A 155 -5.15 -16.23 9.62
CA LEU A 155 -4.98 -17.56 9.06
C LEU A 155 -5.59 -17.70 7.67
N PRO A 156 -4.85 -18.30 6.71
CA PRO A 156 -5.35 -18.54 5.35
C PRO A 156 -6.56 -19.47 5.25
N VAL A 157 -6.79 -20.28 6.27
CA VAL A 157 -7.91 -21.22 6.34
C VAL A 157 -9.17 -20.64 7.01
N ASP A 158 -9.09 -19.39 7.45
CA ASP A 158 -10.22 -18.71 8.07
C ASP A 158 -11.38 -18.59 7.06
N PRO A 159 -12.58 -19.08 7.40
CA PRO A 159 -13.74 -18.99 6.51
C PRO A 159 -14.20 -17.55 6.25
N GLU A 160 -13.91 -16.61 7.16
CA GLU A 160 -14.26 -15.19 7.03
C GLU A 160 -13.58 -14.52 5.81
N ARG A 161 -12.52 -15.10 5.26
CA ARG A 161 -11.93 -14.62 3.99
C ARG A 161 -12.92 -14.60 2.82
N ASN A 162 -13.96 -15.43 2.87
CA ASN A 162 -15.00 -15.52 1.85
C ASN A 162 -16.28 -14.76 2.24
N ASP A 163 -16.26 -14.02 3.33
CA ASP A 163 -17.41 -13.19 3.74
C ASP A 163 -17.69 -12.15 2.65
N PRO A 164 -18.90 -12.08 2.10
CA PRO A 164 -19.27 -11.12 1.07
C PRO A 164 -19.21 -9.66 1.54
N ASP A 165 -19.23 -9.44 2.83
CA ASP A 165 -19.19 -8.09 3.42
C ASP A 165 -17.76 -7.65 3.78
N ARG A 166 -16.77 -8.54 3.61
CA ARG A 166 -15.36 -8.23 3.89
C ARG A 166 -14.73 -7.40 2.78
N ARG A 167 -14.07 -6.31 3.16
CA ARG A 167 -13.54 -5.29 2.24
C ARG A 167 -12.02 -5.13 2.33
N LEU A 168 -11.36 -5.04 1.18
CA LEU A 168 -9.98 -4.55 1.05
C LEU A 168 -9.96 -3.05 0.72
N ILE A 169 -10.96 -2.55 0.01
CA ILE A 169 -11.17 -1.13 -0.28
C ILE A 169 -12.61 -0.76 0.04
N SER A 170 -12.88 0.53 0.28
CA SER A 170 -14.24 0.99 0.55
C SER A 170 -15.20 0.71 -0.61
N ASP A 171 -16.50 0.53 -0.31
CA ASP A 171 -17.52 0.41 -1.35
C ASP A 171 -17.50 1.60 -2.31
N THR A 172 -17.27 2.80 -1.80
CA THR A 172 -17.16 4.03 -2.62
C THR A 172 -15.97 3.96 -3.57
N GLN A 173 -14.82 3.50 -3.11
CA GLN A 173 -13.63 3.33 -3.95
C GLN A 173 -13.83 2.22 -4.98
N MET A 174 -14.51 1.12 -4.59
CA MET A 174 -14.84 0.02 -5.51
C MET A 174 -15.78 0.51 -6.64
N GLU A 175 -16.85 1.22 -6.29
CA GLU A 175 -17.78 1.80 -7.28
C GLU A 175 -17.02 2.75 -8.23
N TRP A 176 -16.20 3.65 -7.69
CA TRP A 176 -15.37 4.56 -8.48
C TRP A 176 -14.43 3.81 -9.44
N LEU A 177 -13.82 2.71 -8.99
CA LEU A 177 -12.93 1.88 -9.80
C LEU A 177 -13.70 1.22 -10.95
N LEU A 178 -14.80 0.52 -10.64
CA LEU A 178 -15.60 -0.22 -11.61
C LEU A 178 -16.23 0.70 -12.65
N ASP A 179 -16.77 1.84 -12.22
CA ASP A 179 -17.32 2.86 -13.13
C ASP A 179 -16.25 3.37 -14.10
N GLY A 180 -15.07 3.65 -13.58
CA GLY A 180 -13.96 4.11 -14.41
C GLY A 180 -13.42 3.07 -15.38
N LEU A 181 -13.28 1.83 -14.95
CA LEU A 181 -12.88 0.73 -15.83
C LEU A 181 -13.91 0.49 -16.94
N SER A 182 -15.19 0.58 -16.60
CA SER A 182 -16.31 0.39 -17.56
C SER A 182 -16.42 1.54 -18.57
N ALA A 183 -16.23 2.78 -18.13
CA ALA A 183 -16.32 3.97 -18.98
C ALA A 183 -15.09 4.19 -19.86
N SER A 184 -13.95 3.61 -19.48
CA SER A 184 -12.66 3.84 -20.16
C SER A 184 -12.67 3.39 -21.61
N GLN A 185 -12.19 4.28 -22.49
CA GLN A 185 -11.93 4.00 -23.90
C GLN A 185 -10.43 3.82 -24.19
N ALA A 186 -9.56 3.91 -23.14
CA ALA A 186 -8.14 3.73 -23.30
C ALA A 186 -7.79 2.29 -23.71
N ARG A 187 -6.72 2.19 -24.49
CA ARG A 187 -6.22 0.88 -24.96
C ARG A 187 -5.78 -0.02 -23.82
N TRP A 188 -5.21 0.59 -22.75
CA TRP A 188 -4.76 -0.10 -21.56
C TRP A 188 -5.39 0.51 -20.32
N ARG A 189 -5.89 -0.34 -19.45
CA ARG A 189 -6.40 0.04 -18.12
C ARG A 189 -5.49 -0.57 -17.09
N PHE A 190 -4.78 0.29 -16.35
CA PHE A 190 -3.90 -0.14 -15.28
C PHE A 190 -4.52 0.12 -13.93
N ILE A 191 -4.30 -0.79 -13.00
CA ILE A 191 -4.60 -0.63 -11.59
C ILE A 191 -3.26 -0.59 -10.86
N GLY A 192 -2.89 0.59 -10.34
CA GLY A 192 -1.73 0.78 -9.46
C GLY A 192 -2.17 0.56 -8.02
N GLN A 193 -1.60 -0.45 -7.38
CA GLN A 193 -1.98 -0.86 -6.03
C GLN A 193 -0.82 -1.61 -5.35
N GLN A 194 -0.86 -1.75 -4.03
CA GLN A 194 0.29 -2.07 -3.20
C GLN A 194 0.47 -3.57 -2.98
N VAL A 195 -0.64 -4.27 -2.78
CA VAL A 195 -0.66 -5.67 -2.33
C VAL A 195 -0.84 -6.64 -3.50
N MET A 196 -0.36 -7.88 -3.36
CA MET A 196 -0.37 -8.85 -4.44
C MET A 196 -1.80 -9.23 -4.87
N PHE A 197 -2.12 -8.98 -6.14
CA PHE A 197 -3.44 -9.26 -6.72
C PHE A 197 -3.60 -10.74 -7.14
N ALA A 198 -2.53 -11.33 -7.68
CA ALA A 198 -2.56 -12.71 -8.15
C ALA A 198 -2.58 -13.68 -6.97
N GLN A 199 -3.51 -14.63 -6.98
CA GLN A 199 -3.57 -15.67 -5.97
C GLN A 199 -2.32 -16.58 -6.05
N LEU A 200 -1.68 -16.78 -4.90
CA LEU A 200 -0.54 -17.67 -4.79
C LEU A 200 -1.01 -19.05 -4.29
N ASN A 201 -1.35 -19.92 -5.22
CA ASN A 201 -1.82 -21.27 -4.90
C ASN A 201 -0.64 -22.23 -4.67
N ILE A 202 -0.19 -22.34 -3.43
CA ILE A 202 0.89 -23.28 -3.06
C ILE A 202 0.43 -24.75 -3.01
N ALA A 203 -0.89 -25.02 -2.99
CA ALA A 203 -1.41 -26.39 -3.05
C ALA A 203 -1.05 -27.09 -4.36
N GLU A 204 -0.67 -26.36 -5.40
CA GLU A 204 -0.24 -26.90 -6.68
C GLU A 204 1.27 -27.16 -6.78
N ILE A 205 2.05 -26.78 -5.77
CA ILE A 205 3.51 -27.06 -5.75
C ILE A 205 3.74 -28.57 -5.53
N PRO A 206 4.32 -29.29 -6.49
CA PRO A 206 4.42 -30.75 -6.42
C PRO A 206 5.13 -31.28 -5.17
N SER A 207 6.21 -30.61 -4.73
CA SER A 207 6.97 -31.00 -3.53
C SER A 207 6.16 -30.86 -2.24
N LEU A 208 5.28 -29.85 -2.13
CA LEU A 208 4.38 -29.70 -0.98
C LEU A 208 3.27 -30.76 -1.01
N ASN A 209 2.75 -31.08 -2.18
CA ASN A 209 1.74 -32.12 -2.36
C ASN A 209 2.27 -33.51 -1.99
N GLU A 210 3.55 -33.75 -2.17
CA GLU A 210 4.20 -35.01 -1.85
C GLU A 210 4.47 -35.16 -0.34
N HIS A 211 4.89 -34.08 0.33
CA HIS A 211 5.30 -34.08 1.74
C HIS A 211 4.21 -33.65 2.73
N ALA A 212 3.18 -32.94 2.27
CA ALA A 212 2.09 -32.43 3.10
C ALA A 212 0.72 -32.56 2.41
N PRO A 213 0.27 -33.78 2.03
CA PRO A 213 -0.96 -33.98 1.27
C PRO A 213 -2.23 -33.51 2.00
N GLN A 214 -2.17 -33.39 3.33
CA GLN A 214 -3.27 -32.84 4.16
C GLN A 214 -3.52 -31.36 3.91
N LEU A 215 -2.57 -30.63 3.31
CA LEU A 215 -2.71 -29.22 2.95
C LEU A 215 -3.38 -29.01 1.59
N ARG A 216 -3.62 -30.09 0.83
CA ARG A 216 -4.30 -30.00 -0.47
C ARG A 216 -5.67 -29.34 -0.35
N GLY A 217 -5.89 -28.33 -1.14
CA GLY A 217 -7.15 -27.59 -1.21
C GLY A 217 -7.36 -26.53 -0.12
N ASN A 218 -6.51 -26.49 0.91
CA ASN A 218 -6.64 -25.52 2.01
C ASN A 218 -5.65 -24.33 1.89
N LEU A 219 -4.71 -24.37 0.95
CA LEU A 219 -3.68 -23.37 0.77
C LEU A 219 -3.79 -22.70 -0.62
N SER A 220 -5.01 -22.32 -1.00
CA SER A 220 -5.23 -21.46 -2.16
C SER A 220 -4.93 -19.98 -1.87
N ALA A 221 -4.57 -19.67 -0.63
CA ALA A 221 -4.16 -18.35 -0.16
C ALA A 221 -3.05 -18.53 0.88
N ILE A 222 -2.07 -17.65 0.93
CA ILE A 222 -0.94 -17.76 1.87
C ILE A 222 -0.87 -16.57 2.79
N ASN A 223 -1.13 -15.38 2.28
CA ASN A 223 -1.00 -14.14 3.02
C ASN A 223 -2.32 -13.39 3.02
N MET A 224 -2.89 -13.23 4.20
CA MET A 224 -4.19 -12.58 4.39
C MET A 224 -4.11 -11.06 4.30
N ASP A 225 -2.92 -10.50 4.31
CA ASP A 225 -2.68 -9.10 4.04
C ASP A 225 -2.77 -8.73 2.54
N GLN A 226 -2.86 -9.72 1.67
CA GLN A 226 -3.00 -9.56 0.22
C GLN A 226 -4.47 -9.72 -0.21
N TRP A 227 -4.77 -9.57 -1.51
CA TRP A 227 -6.13 -9.78 -2.05
C TRP A 227 -6.71 -11.18 -1.73
N ASP A 228 -5.86 -12.14 -1.45
CA ASP A 228 -6.27 -13.47 -0.99
C ASP A 228 -7.10 -13.46 0.29
N GLY A 229 -6.92 -12.49 1.17
CA GLY A 229 -7.69 -12.29 2.38
C GLY A 229 -9.07 -11.66 2.18
N TYR A 230 -9.40 -11.23 0.94
CA TYR A 230 -10.58 -10.43 0.60
C TYR A 230 -11.22 -10.96 -0.70
N ALA A 231 -11.63 -12.23 -0.66
CA ALA A 231 -12.07 -12.96 -1.85
C ALA A 231 -13.29 -12.35 -2.54
N ALA A 232 -14.18 -11.70 -1.80
CA ALA A 232 -15.36 -11.03 -2.34
C ALA A 232 -14.97 -9.82 -3.21
N ASP A 233 -14.10 -8.95 -2.72
CA ASP A 233 -13.61 -7.79 -3.47
C ASP A 233 -12.80 -8.20 -4.68
N LEU A 234 -11.93 -9.22 -4.53
CA LEU A 234 -11.17 -9.77 -5.64
C LEU A 234 -12.09 -10.27 -6.77
N ALA A 235 -13.20 -10.92 -6.42
CA ALA A 235 -14.17 -11.42 -7.39
C ALA A 235 -14.89 -10.30 -8.16
N LEU A 236 -15.12 -9.13 -7.54
CA LEU A 236 -15.75 -7.98 -8.20
C LEU A 236 -14.88 -7.36 -9.30
N ILE A 237 -13.56 -7.44 -9.16
CA ILE A 237 -12.61 -6.87 -10.15
C ILE A 237 -12.33 -7.86 -11.28
N HIS A 238 -12.53 -9.14 -11.09
CA HIS A 238 -12.33 -10.20 -12.09
C HIS A 238 -13.52 -10.36 -13.06
N ILE A 239 -14.16 -9.28 -13.46
CA ILE A 239 -15.27 -9.30 -14.42
C ILE A 239 -14.76 -9.47 -15.85
#